data_c62d6a1f7a3c3dbf2f775ce8c61e6484
#
_entry.id   c62d6a1f7a3c3dbf2f775ce8c61e6484
#
_cell.length_a   1.000
_cell.length_b   1.000
_cell.length_c   1.000
_cell.angle_alpha   90.00
_cell.angle_beta   90.00
_cell.angle_gamma   90.00
#
_symmetry.space_group_name_H-M   'P 1'
#
loop_
_entity.id
_entity.type
_entity.pdbx_description
1 polymer ?
#
loop_
_entity_poly.entity_id
_entity_poly.type
_entity_poly.pdbx_seq_one_letter_code
_entity_poly.pdbx_strand_id
1 'polypeptide(L)'
;MPSGADFSGRVDADWLDQYREEIIEPELPIVDTHHHLWSRVGSVYLFPELLADISTGHNIRATIFEECGSMYRADGPEELRSLGETEFVTGVAAMSASGGFGPARACAAIVGNVNLMLGSRAEPILQAHLAASGGRFRAIRFSTAWDADERVHKVVPRPGILAETQFRDGFQCLSRLGLTFDSWVYHPQLGEVAALAADFPQTPIVLNHFGVPILGGPNAGRAADVFAEWRNGMTDLATHENVHVKLGALPVKRSEKSRGTSPSPLTSEEIASAWRPFFEVCVEHFGARRCMFESNFPVQKRWCSYAVLWNACKRLASGASADEKSALFSGTAIRAYRFPAGLL
;
A
#
# COMPACT_ATOMS: atom_id res chain seq x y z
N MET A 1 13.79 17.37 4.08
CA MET A 1 13.35 16.01 4.37
C MET A 1 12.75 16.02 5.77
N PRO A 2 11.44 15.85 5.99
CA PRO A 2 10.95 15.55 7.33
C PRO A 2 11.48 14.17 7.71
N SER A 3 12.05 14.06 8.90
CA SER A 3 12.48 12.79 9.48
C SER A 3 11.25 11.88 9.62
N GLY A 4 11.11 10.94 8.70
CA GLY A 4 10.07 9.95 8.74
C GLY A 4 10.08 9.18 10.05
N ALA A 5 8.95 8.59 10.41
CA ALA A 5 8.86 7.63 11.49
C ALA A 5 10.09 6.70 11.45
N ASP A 6 10.68 6.49 12.62
CA ASP A 6 11.87 5.65 12.76
C ASP A 6 11.57 4.22 12.29
N PHE A 7 11.84 3.97 11.02
CA PHE A 7 11.78 2.66 10.38
C PHE A 7 13.11 1.90 10.50
N SER A 8 14.04 2.38 11.36
CA SER A 8 15.39 1.83 11.55
C SER A 8 15.41 0.50 12.33
N GLY A 9 14.25 -0.10 12.64
CA GLY A 9 14.17 -1.40 13.28
C GLY A 9 14.82 -2.47 12.37
N ARG A 10 16.03 -2.90 12.73
CA ARG A 10 16.66 -4.07 12.14
C ARG A 10 15.70 -5.25 12.32
N VAL A 11 15.23 -5.81 11.23
CA VAL A 11 14.42 -7.03 11.29
C VAL A 11 15.38 -8.17 11.60
N ASP A 12 15.16 -8.82 12.73
CA ASP A 12 15.91 -9.98 13.14
C ASP A 12 15.30 -11.21 12.46
N ALA A 13 16.06 -11.82 11.53
CA ALA A 13 15.62 -12.99 10.80
C ALA A 13 15.42 -14.20 11.75
N ASP A 14 16.29 -14.36 12.74
CA ASP A 14 16.22 -15.46 13.70
C ASP A 14 14.97 -15.31 14.59
N TRP A 15 14.57 -14.07 14.89
CA TRP A 15 13.33 -13.80 15.61
C TRP A 15 12.11 -14.14 14.76
N LEU A 16 12.08 -13.77 13.47
CA LEU A 16 10.98 -14.12 12.58
C LEU A 16 10.85 -15.64 12.40
N ASP A 17 11.97 -16.35 12.35
CA ASP A 17 12.01 -17.82 12.20
C ASP A 17 11.54 -18.61 13.42
N GLN A 18 11.30 -17.94 14.55
CA GLN A 18 10.70 -18.58 15.73
C GLN A 18 9.26 -19.01 15.49
N TYR A 19 8.60 -18.50 14.45
CA TYR A 19 7.23 -18.87 14.14
C TYR A 19 7.04 -19.09 12.63
N ARG A 20 6.65 -20.30 12.28
CA ARG A 20 6.34 -20.74 10.91
C ARG A 20 5.00 -21.45 10.89
N GLU A 21 4.28 -21.33 9.79
CA GLU A 21 3.00 -21.99 9.55
C GLU A 21 3.03 -22.73 8.22
N GLU A 22 2.20 -23.76 8.10
CA GLU A 22 1.88 -24.34 6.79
C GLU A 22 1.15 -23.31 5.93
N ILE A 23 1.44 -23.31 4.64
CA ILE A 23 0.83 -22.39 3.70
C ILE A 23 -0.62 -22.80 3.41
N ILE A 24 -1.55 -21.92 3.73
CA ILE A 24 -2.97 -22.09 3.44
C ILE A 24 -3.20 -21.85 1.93
N GLU A 25 -3.92 -22.73 1.26
CA GLU A 25 -4.28 -22.59 -0.18
C GLU A 25 -3.05 -22.17 -1.04
N PRO A 26 -1.99 -23.00 -1.13
CA PRO A 26 -0.72 -22.62 -1.77
C PRO A 26 -0.88 -22.27 -3.26
N GLU A 27 -1.89 -22.82 -3.95
CA GLU A 27 -2.12 -22.57 -5.37
C GLU A 27 -2.88 -21.28 -5.67
N LEU A 28 -3.46 -20.60 -4.67
CA LEU A 28 -4.23 -19.37 -4.90
C LEU A 28 -3.33 -18.27 -5.46
N PRO A 29 -3.61 -17.75 -6.68
CA PRO A 29 -2.78 -16.72 -7.28
C PRO A 29 -2.87 -15.39 -6.53
N ILE A 30 -1.73 -14.77 -6.24
CA ILE A 30 -1.62 -13.53 -5.48
C ILE A 30 -0.89 -12.47 -6.30
N VAL A 31 -1.44 -11.26 -6.32
CA VAL A 31 -0.75 -10.02 -6.64
C VAL A 31 -0.57 -9.26 -5.34
N ASP A 32 0.68 -9.11 -4.87
CA ASP A 32 0.98 -8.26 -3.74
C ASP A 32 0.88 -6.79 -4.17
N THR A 33 -0.10 -6.09 -3.65
CA THR A 33 -0.47 -4.76 -4.15
C THR A 33 0.33 -3.62 -3.52
N HIS A 34 1.26 -3.91 -2.60
CA HIS A 34 1.99 -2.87 -1.90
C HIS A 34 3.24 -3.42 -1.21
N HIS A 35 4.39 -3.15 -1.78
CA HIS A 35 5.67 -3.34 -1.10
C HIS A 35 6.63 -2.19 -1.46
N HIS A 36 7.69 -2.07 -0.68
CA HIS A 36 8.73 -1.07 -0.88
C HIS A 36 10.08 -1.73 -1.13
N LEU A 37 11.01 -0.96 -1.69
CA LEU A 37 12.42 -1.35 -1.83
C LEU A 37 13.28 -0.17 -1.36
N TRP A 38 14.18 -0.40 -0.40
CA TRP A 38 15.08 0.63 0.10
C TRP A 38 16.42 0.10 0.59
N SER A 39 17.40 1.00 0.60
CA SER A 39 18.64 0.83 1.34
C SER A 39 18.80 2.02 2.28
N ARG A 40 18.56 1.80 3.56
CA ARG A 40 18.63 2.79 4.63
C ARG A 40 19.60 2.33 5.70
N VAL A 41 20.15 3.24 6.49
CA VAL A 41 21.02 2.88 7.61
C VAL A 41 20.29 1.90 8.54
N GLY A 42 20.88 0.71 8.72
CA GLY A 42 20.32 -0.34 9.56
C GLY A 42 19.14 -1.14 8.96
N SER A 43 18.70 -0.81 7.73
CA SER A 43 17.59 -1.53 7.08
C SER A 43 17.78 -1.57 5.57
N VAL A 44 18.09 -2.74 5.04
CA VAL A 44 18.19 -3.01 3.60
C VAL A 44 17.06 -3.97 3.22
N TYR A 45 16.30 -3.61 2.20
CA TYR A 45 15.29 -4.44 1.59
C TYR A 45 15.27 -4.13 0.10
N LEU A 46 15.96 -4.92 -0.68
CA LEU A 46 16.10 -4.80 -2.12
C LEU A 46 15.57 -6.06 -2.80
N PHE A 47 15.91 -6.26 -4.06
CA PHE A 47 15.35 -7.37 -4.82
C PHE A 47 15.68 -8.76 -4.22
N PRO A 48 16.90 -9.03 -3.69
CA PRO A 48 17.19 -10.33 -3.07
C PRO A 48 16.28 -10.61 -1.85
N GLU A 49 16.06 -9.63 -0.98
CA GLU A 49 15.21 -9.77 0.21
C GLU A 49 13.73 -9.95 -0.19
N LEU A 50 13.25 -9.17 -1.17
CA LEU A 50 11.91 -9.33 -1.73
C LEU A 50 11.74 -10.72 -2.35
N LEU A 51 12.73 -11.19 -3.12
CA LEU A 51 12.69 -12.49 -3.77
C LEU A 51 12.61 -13.62 -2.74
N ALA A 52 13.37 -13.53 -1.64
CA ALA A 52 13.29 -14.48 -0.55
C ALA A 52 11.88 -14.52 0.06
N ASP A 53 11.27 -13.36 0.31
CA ASP A 53 9.93 -13.27 0.90
C ASP A 53 8.84 -13.82 -0.05
N ILE A 54 8.82 -13.42 -1.32
CA ILE A 54 7.80 -13.90 -2.29
C ILE A 54 7.96 -15.38 -2.66
N SER A 55 9.09 -15.99 -2.31
CA SER A 55 9.38 -17.41 -2.56
C SER A 55 9.05 -18.32 -1.37
N THR A 56 8.34 -17.82 -0.35
CA THR A 56 8.05 -18.56 0.89
C THR A 56 6.93 -19.59 0.80
N GLY A 57 6.42 -19.91 -0.39
CA GLY A 57 5.47 -21.00 -0.64
C GLY A 57 4.07 -20.55 -1.04
N HIS A 58 3.75 -19.26 -1.01
CA HIS A 58 2.54 -18.71 -1.62
C HIS A 58 2.73 -18.55 -3.14
N ASN A 59 1.65 -18.65 -3.91
CA ASN A 59 1.66 -18.45 -5.36
C ASN A 59 1.64 -16.95 -5.72
N ILE A 60 2.74 -16.25 -5.38
CA ILE A 60 2.90 -14.85 -5.75
C ILE A 60 3.19 -14.74 -7.25
N ARG A 61 2.25 -14.18 -7.99
CA ARG A 61 2.35 -14.02 -9.45
C ARG A 61 3.00 -12.70 -9.84
N ALA A 62 2.67 -11.64 -9.13
CA ALA A 62 3.23 -10.32 -9.35
C ALA A 62 3.25 -9.49 -8.07
N THR A 63 4.05 -8.43 -8.08
CA THR A 63 4.03 -7.43 -7.02
C THR A 63 3.91 -6.01 -7.59
N ILE A 64 3.33 -5.11 -6.82
CA ILE A 64 3.24 -3.68 -7.11
C ILE A 64 4.17 -2.94 -6.16
N PHE A 65 5.13 -2.22 -6.73
CA PHE A 65 5.99 -1.33 -5.96
C PHE A 65 5.24 -0.05 -5.59
N GLU A 66 5.37 0.35 -4.34
CA GLU A 66 4.84 1.60 -3.81
C GLU A 66 6.00 2.53 -3.42
N GLU A 67 5.95 3.78 -3.84
CA GLU A 67 6.95 4.81 -3.54
C GLU A 67 7.31 4.87 -2.04
N CYS A 68 8.55 5.17 -1.73
CA CYS A 68 9.02 5.32 -0.34
C CYS A 68 10.18 6.32 -0.19
N GLY A 69 10.43 7.13 -1.20
CA GLY A 69 11.51 8.12 -1.23
C GLY A 69 12.90 7.47 -1.34
N SER A 70 12.99 6.31 -1.96
CA SER A 70 14.24 5.57 -2.14
C SER A 70 14.87 5.88 -3.50
N MET A 71 16.21 5.92 -3.55
CA MET A 71 16.97 6.05 -4.82
C MET A 71 16.59 7.28 -5.65
N TYR A 72 16.22 8.38 -5.01
CA TYR A 72 15.98 9.64 -5.69
C TYR A 72 17.27 10.15 -6.34
N ARG A 73 17.17 10.78 -7.49
CA ARG A 73 18.31 11.41 -8.15
C ARG A 73 18.97 12.43 -7.23
N ALA A 74 20.30 12.37 -7.09
CA ALA A 74 21.06 13.33 -6.29
C ALA A 74 21.09 14.71 -6.96
N ASP A 75 21.13 14.72 -8.27
CA ASP A 75 21.32 15.91 -9.10
C ASP A 75 20.10 16.20 -9.99
N GLY A 76 20.09 17.39 -10.61
CA GLY A 76 19.05 17.84 -11.52
C GLY A 76 17.92 18.60 -10.80
N PRO A 77 16.83 18.96 -11.53
CA PRO A 77 15.69 19.67 -11.00
C PRO A 77 15.05 18.90 -9.84
N GLU A 78 14.70 19.60 -8.77
CA GLU A 78 14.13 18.99 -7.55
C GLU A 78 12.85 18.20 -7.85
N GLU A 79 12.00 18.72 -8.71
CA GLU A 79 10.75 18.09 -9.11
C GLU A 79 10.92 16.77 -9.90
N LEU A 80 12.10 16.52 -10.46
CA LEU A 80 12.44 15.28 -11.19
C LEU A 80 13.25 14.28 -10.35
N ARG A 81 13.57 14.58 -9.11
CA ARG A 81 14.38 13.67 -8.27
C ARG A 81 13.69 12.32 -8.03
N SER A 82 12.38 12.31 -7.86
CA SER A 82 11.60 11.07 -7.67
C SER A 82 11.67 10.11 -8.87
N LEU A 83 12.03 10.60 -10.05
CA LEU A 83 12.23 9.77 -11.24
C LEU A 83 13.31 8.69 -11.04
N GLY A 84 14.34 8.97 -10.22
CA GLY A 84 15.38 7.98 -9.89
C GLY A 84 14.80 6.72 -9.23
N GLU A 85 13.79 6.85 -8.40
CA GLU A 85 13.10 5.69 -7.81
C GLU A 85 12.39 4.84 -8.88
N THR A 86 11.72 5.47 -9.84
CA THR A 86 11.09 4.76 -10.97
C THR A 86 12.12 4.06 -11.86
N GLU A 87 13.25 4.71 -12.14
CA GLU A 87 14.36 4.12 -12.92
C GLU A 87 14.93 2.89 -12.21
N PHE A 88 15.21 3.02 -10.92
CA PHE A 88 15.69 1.91 -10.08
C PHE A 88 14.71 0.72 -10.10
N VAL A 89 13.44 0.97 -9.82
CA VAL A 89 12.42 -0.09 -9.76
C VAL A 89 12.17 -0.72 -11.12
N THR A 90 12.29 0.05 -12.20
CA THR A 90 12.22 -0.48 -13.57
C THR A 90 13.36 -1.46 -13.84
N GLY A 91 14.56 -1.20 -13.32
CA GLY A 91 15.69 -2.14 -13.37
C GLY A 91 15.40 -3.44 -12.61
N VAL A 92 14.83 -3.35 -11.41
CA VAL A 92 14.39 -4.53 -10.63
C VAL A 92 13.35 -5.33 -11.39
N ALA A 93 12.35 -4.67 -11.96
CA ALA A 93 11.32 -5.32 -12.76
C ALA A 93 11.90 -6.04 -13.99
N ALA A 94 12.91 -5.45 -14.64
CA ALA A 94 13.61 -6.07 -15.75
C ALA A 94 14.41 -7.31 -15.31
N MET A 95 15.09 -7.26 -14.17
CA MET A 95 15.75 -8.43 -13.58
C MET A 95 14.74 -9.57 -13.34
N SER A 96 13.64 -9.29 -12.68
CA SER A 96 12.58 -10.28 -12.44
C SER A 96 12.00 -10.86 -13.73
N ALA A 97 11.80 -10.02 -14.75
CA ALA A 97 11.23 -10.43 -16.02
C ALA A 97 12.18 -11.28 -16.89
N SER A 98 13.48 -11.33 -16.58
CA SER A 98 14.47 -12.14 -17.30
C SER A 98 14.23 -13.66 -17.21
N GLY A 99 13.42 -14.09 -16.24
CA GLY A 99 13.14 -15.51 -15.95
C GLY A 99 14.21 -16.20 -15.10
N GLY A 100 15.34 -15.53 -14.82
CA GLY A 100 16.43 -16.09 -14.00
C GLY A 100 16.13 -16.14 -12.49
N PHE A 101 14.99 -15.55 -12.06
CA PHE A 101 14.63 -15.39 -10.66
C PHE A 101 13.25 -16.00 -10.32
N GLY A 102 12.81 -16.99 -11.08
CA GLY A 102 11.55 -17.67 -10.88
C GLY A 102 10.38 -17.06 -11.66
N PRO A 103 9.14 -17.56 -11.46
CA PRO A 103 7.98 -17.19 -12.27
C PRO A 103 7.33 -15.87 -11.85
N ALA A 104 7.54 -15.40 -10.62
CA ALA A 104 6.94 -14.17 -10.11
C ALA A 104 7.44 -12.93 -10.89
N ARG A 105 6.59 -11.96 -11.07
CA ARG A 105 6.90 -10.67 -11.71
C ARG A 105 6.98 -9.57 -10.64
N ALA A 106 8.16 -9.41 -10.05
CA ALA A 106 8.40 -8.32 -9.09
C ALA A 106 8.27 -6.95 -9.77
N CYS A 107 7.67 -5.99 -9.07
CA CYS A 107 7.46 -4.62 -9.55
C CYS A 107 6.76 -4.56 -10.93
N ALA A 108 5.78 -5.43 -11.14
CA ALA A 108 5.03 -5.51 -12.41
C ALA A 108 4.23 -4.23 -12.69
N ALA A 109 3.83 -3.52 -11.64
CA ALA A 109 3.36 -2.14 -11.70
C ALA A 109 4.14 -1.28 -10.69
N ILE A 110 4.23 0.01 -10.99
CA ILE A 110 4.93 1.01 -10.19
C ILE A 110 3.94 2.11 -9.81
N VAL A 111 3.81 2.33 -8.52
CA VAL A 111 3.20 3.51 -7.92
C VAL A 111 4.34 4.42 -7.49
N GLY A 112 4.55 5.51 -8.22
CA GLY A 112 5.63 6.45 -7.93
C GLY A 112 5.16 7.69 -7.17
N ASN A 113 6.05 8.68 -7.03
CA ASN A 113 5.74 9.93 -6.37
C ASN A 113 5.91 11.10 -7.33
N VAL A 114 4.87 11.94 -7.42
CA VAL A 114 4.93 13.24 -8.12
C VAL A 114 4.22 14.27 -7.24
N ASN A 115 4.83 15.42 -7.04
CA ASN A 115 4.24 16.49 -6.25
C ASN A 115 3.09 17.17 -7.01
N LEU A 116 1.85 16.79 -6.70
CA LEU A 116 0.65 17.35 -7.32
C LEU A 116 0.40 18.83 -6.96
N MET A 117 1.04 19.35 -5.91
CA MET A 117 1.00 20.77 -5.57
C MET A 117 1.70 21.67 -6.62
N LEU A 118 2.37 21.08 -7.60
CA LEU A 118 2.90 21.79 -8.76
C LEU A 118 1.81 22.22 -9.75
N GLY A 119 0.55 21.79 -9.54
CA GLY A 119 -0.55 22.08 -10.46
C GLY A 119 -0.28 21.49 -11.85
N SER A 120 -0.57 22.27 -12.91
CA SER A 120 -0.33 21.82 -14.29
C SER A 120 1.12 21.47 -14.62
N ARG A 121 2.10 21.96 -13.84
CA ARG A 121 3.52 21.59 -14.00
C ARG A 121 3.82 20.14 -13.59
N ALA A 122 2.89 19.43 -12.97
CA ALA A 122 3.02 18.01 -12.70
C ALA A 122 3.00 17.15 -13.97
N GLU A 123 2.35 17.61 -15.06
CA GLU A 123 2.17 16.82 -16.27
C GLU A 123 3.49 16.36 -16.93
N PRO A 124 4.46 17.25 -17.23
CA PRO A 124 5.74 16.82 -17.81
C PRO A 124 6.51 15.86 -16.91
N ILE A 125 6.36 15.94 -15.57
CA ILE A 125 6.99 15.04 -14.62
C ILE A 125 6.34 13.65 -14.70
N LEU A 126 5.02 13.59 -14.72
CA LEU A 126 4.26 12.33 -14.92
C LEU A 126 4.64 11.66 -16.24
N GLN A 127 4.77 12.44 -17.32
CA GLN A 127 5.23 11.93 -18.62
C GLN A 127 6.65 11.38 -18.57
N ALA A 128 7.57 12.01 -17.83
CA ALA A 128 8.92 11.50 -17.63
C ALA A 128 8.92 10.13 -16.90
N HIS A 129 8.10 9.97 -15.87
CA HIS A 129 7.93 8.67 -15.19
C HIS A 129 7.35 7.60 -16.13
N LEU A 130 6.35 7.95 -16.91
CA LEU A 130 5.76 7.04 -17.91
C LEU A 130 6.83 6.59 -18.93
N ALA A 131 7.64 7.50 -19.44
CA ALA A 131 8.70 7.21 -20.40
C ALA A 131 9.79 6.30 -19.81
N ALA A 132 10.20 6.54 -18.56
CA ALA A 132 11.26 5.79 -17.89
C ALA A 132 10.87 4.37 -17.43
N SER A 133 9.59 4.08 -17.32
CA SER A 133 9.08 2.88 -16.64
C SER A 133 8.95 1.64 -17.52
N GLY A 134 9.16 1.74 -18.83
CA GLY A 134 8.88 0.64 -19.76
C GLY A 134 7.43 0.15 -19.69
N GLY A 135 6.49 1.07 -19.48
CA GLY A 135 5.06 0.80 -19.41
C GLY A 135 4.57 0.24 -18.06
N ARG A 136 5.38 0.30 -16.99
CA ARG A 136 5.01 -0.21 -15.66
C ARG A 136 4.48 0.88 -14.72
N PHE A 137 4.71 2.14 -14.99
CA PHE A 137 4.18 3.24 -14.19
C PHE A 137 2.65 3.33 -14.36
N ARG A 138 1.90 3.04 -13.31
CA ARG A 138 0.44 2.91 -13.35
C ARG A 138 -0.27 3.90 -12.46
N ALA A 139 0.42 4.36 -11.43
CA ALA A 139 -0.17 5.21 -10.41
C ALA A 139 0.87 6.12 -9.78
N ILE A 140 0.38 7.09 -9.04
CA ILE A 140 1.19 7.81 -8.06
C ILE A 140 0.56 7.72 -6.69
N ARG A 141 1.39 7.78 -5.65
CA ARG A 141 0.96 8.11 -4.30
C ARG A 141 1.41 9.52 -3.96
N PHE A 142 0.46 10.31 -3.47
CA PHE A 142 0.73 11.57 -2.82
C PHE A 142 0.09 11.52 -1.43
N SER A 143 0.93 11.24 -0.43
CA SER A 143 0.47 11.08 0.95
C SER A 143 0.07 12.43 1.53
N THR A 144 -1.15 12.53 2.08
CA THR A 144 -1.66 13.74 2.72
C THR A 144 -2.09 13.52 4.17
N ALA A 145 -1.59 12.44 4.79
CA ALA A 145 -1.91 12.08 6.16
C ALA A 145 -1.55 13.20 7.14
N TRP A 146 -2.54 13.68 7.86
CA TRP A 146 -2.44 14.76 8.83
C TRP A 146 -3.43 14.55 9.98
N ASP A 147 -3.02 14.92 11.18
CA ASP A 147 -3.86 15.00 12.36
C ASP A 147 -3.44 16.20 13.20
N ALA A 148 -4.37 16.78 13.98
CA ALA A 148 -4.08 17.93 14.82
C ALA A 148 -3.18 17.57 16.01
N ASP A 149 -3.21 16.33 16.48
CA ASP A 149 -2.42 15.87 17.62
C ASP A 149 -0.95 15.64 17.23
N GLU A 150 -0.03 16.22 18.03
CA GLU A 150 1.42 16.13 17.80
C GLU A 150 1.99 14.71 17.99
N ARG A 151 1.24 13.80 18.61
CA ARG A 151 1.62 12.40 18.81
C ARG A 151 1.35 11.55 17.56
N VAL A 152 0.60 12.08 16.61
CA VAL A 152 0.31 11.44 15.31
C VAL A 152 1.31 11.95 14.28
N HIS A 153 1.92 11.00 13.54
CA HIS A 153 2.85 11.36 12.48
C HIS A 153 2.15 12.15 11.37
N LYS A 154 2.71 13.28 10.98
CA LYS A 154 2.19 14.15 9.91
C LYS A 154 3.09 14.05 8.68
N VAL A 155 2.50 13.81 7.53
CA VAL A 155 3.22 13.79 6.25
C VAL A 155 3.19 15.17 5.60
N VAL A 156 2.09 15.90 5.82
CA VAL A 156 1.91 17.26 5.29
C VAL A 156 1.80 18.26 6.44
N PRO A 157 2.15 19.54 6.21
CA PRO A 157 2.18 20.56 7.27
C PRO A 157 0.78 21.02 7.74
N ARG A 158 -0.27 20.80 6.97
CA ARG A 158 -1.63 21.25 7.25
C ARG A 158 -2.69 20.32 6.67
N PRO A 159 -3.93 20.35 7.16
CA PRO A 159 -5.06 19.60 6.59
C PRO A 159 -5.55 20.21 5.27
N GLY A 160 -6.47 19.52 4.59
CA GLY A 160 -7.24 20.05 3.46
C GLY A 160 -6.47 20.11 2.13
N ILE A 161 -5.31 19.48 2.02
CA ILE A 161 -4.49 19.49 0.79
C ILE A 161 -5.28 18.99 -0.42
N LEU A 162 -6.10 17.94 -0.26
CA LEU A 162 -6.88 17.36 -1.36
C LEU A 162 -7.94 18.33 -1.95
N ALA A 163 -8.33 19.36 -1.18
CA ALA A 163 -9.27 20.37 -1.62
C ALA A 163 -8.62 21.59 -2.31
N GLU A 164 -7.30 21.72 -2.24
CA GLU A 164 -6.60 22.87 -2.80
C GLU A 164 -6.60 22.89 -4.32
N THR A 165 -6.81 24.06 -4.91
CA THR A 165 -6.84 24.24 -6.37
C THR A 165 -5.57 23.71 -7.04
N GLN A 166 -4.40 24.01 -6.47
CA GLN A 166 -3.13 23.52 -7.03
C GLN A 166 -3.04 21.99 -7.02
N PHE A 167 -3.48 21.33 -5.94
CA PHE A 167 -3.53 19.87 -5.90
C PHE A 167 -4.47 19.33 -6.98
N ARG A 168 -5.66 19.89 -7.11
CA ARG A 168 -6.69 19.47 -8.08
C ARG A 168 -6.25 19.68 -9.52
N ASP A 169 -5.54 20.76 -9.83
CA ASP A 169 -4.94 20.99 -11.14
C ASP A 169 -3.89 19.91 -11.46
N GLY A 170 -3.07 19.53 -10.48
CA GLY A 170 -2.12 18.42 -10.62
C GLY A 170 -2.82 17.06 -10.77
N PHE A 171 -3.89 16.84 -10.01
CA PHE A 171 -4.71 15.63 -10.11
C PHE A 171 -5.41 15.53 -11.47
N GLN A 172 -5.83 16.64 -12.05
CA GLN A 172 -6.37 16.69 -13.42
C GLN A 172 -5.34 16.20 -14.46
N CYS A 173 -4.04 16.49 -14.27
CA CYS A 173 -2.98 15.98 -15.15
C CYS A 173 -2.87 14.46 -15.06
N LEU A 174 -2.91 13.91 -13.84
CA LEU A 174 -2.91 12.47 -13.57
C LEU A 174 -4.13 11.81 -14.25
N SER A 175 -5.31 12.39 -14.09
CA SER A 175 -6.56 11.93 -14.71
C SER A 175 -6.47 11.86 -16.23
N ARG A 176 -5.97 12.93 -16.88
CA ARG A 176 -5.79 12.98 -18.36
C ARG A 176 -4.83 11.90 -18.88
N LEU A 177 -3.79 11.60 -18.11
CA LEU A 177 -2.81 10.54 -18.44
C LEU A 177 -3.33 9.14 -18.13
N GLY A 178 -4.54 9.04 -17.60
CA GLY A 178 -5.16 7.78 -17.26
C GLY A 178 -4.44 7.03 -16.13
N LEU A 179 -3.80 7.71 -15.19
CA LEU A 179 -3.13 7.11 -14.05
C LEU A 179 -4.08 6.91 -12.86
N THR A 180 -3.76 5.94 -12.03
CA THR A 180 -4.44 5.70 -10.75
C THR A 180 -3.81 6.55 -9.65
N PHE A 181 -4.59 6.92 -8.64
CA PHE A 181 -4.11 7.65 -7.48
C PHE A 181 -4.18 6.79 -6.23
N ASP A 182 -3.03 6.52 -5.60
CA ASP A 182 -2.96 5.88 -4.29
C ASP A 182 -3.04 6.96 -3.19
N SER A 183 -4.03 6.84 -2.33
CA SER A 183 -4.30 7.80 -1.25
C SER A 183 -3.89 7.23 0.10
N TRP A 184 -2.92 7.86 0.75
CA TRP A 184 -2.57 7.57 2.13
C TRP A 184 -2.97 8.73 3.02
N VAL A 185 -4.06 8.52 3.78
CA VAL A 185 -4.69 9.48 4.70
C VAL A 185 -5.04 8.78 6.00
N TYR A 186 -5.30 9.55 7.04
CA TYR A 186 -5.93 9.03 8.26
C TYR A 186 -7.44 9.05 8.16
N HIS A 187 -8.13 8.19 8.93
CA HIS A 187 -9.59 8.05 8.89
C HIS A 187 -10.39 9.36 9.04
N PRO A 188 -9.96 10.40 9.80
CA PRO A 188 -10.70 11.66 9.84
C PRO A 188 -10.71 12.40 8.49
N GLN A 189 -9.81 12.04 7.57
CA GLN A 189 -9.69 12.66 6.24
C GLN A 189 -10.45 11.89 5.14
N LEU A 190 -11.18 10.82 5.45
CA LEU A 190 -11.91 10.03 4.45
C LEU A 190 -12.92 10.88 3.65
N GLY A 191 -13.53 11.90 4.28
CA GLY A 191 -14.41 12.85 3.60
C GLY A 191 -13.70 13.70 2.54
N GLU A 192 -12.39 14.02 2.73
CA GLU A 192 -11.60 14.70 1.70
C GLU A 192 -11.39 13.80 0.47
N VAL A 193 -11.17 12.50 0.69
CA VAL A 193 -11.03 11.50 -0.40
C VAL A 193 -12.36 11.30 -1.12
N ALA A 194 -13.49 11.26 -0.40
CA ALA A 194 -14.82 11.16 -0.99
C ALA A 194 -15.13 12.36 -1.91
N ALA A 195 -14.82 13.58 -1.45
CA ALA A 195 -14.98 14.78 -2.26
C ALA A 195 -14.10 14.76 -3.53
N LEU A 196 -12.86 14.28 -3.41
CA LEU A 196 -11.99 14.11 -4.57
C LEU A 196 -12.53 13.06 -5.55
N ALA A 197 -13.04 11.93 -5.04
CA ALA A 197 -13.63 10.87 -5.85
C ALA A 197 -14.88 11.33 -6.61
N ALA A 198 -15.72 12.15 -5.97
CA ALA A 198 -16.90 12.74 -6.59
C ALA A 198 -16.55 13.68 -7.76
N ASP A 199 -15.51 14.50 -7.59
CA ASP A 199 -15.11 15.47 -8.61
C ASP A 199 -14.34 14.83 -9.78
N PHE A 200 -13.72 13.66 -9.56
CA PHE A 200 -12.96 12.93 -10.58
C PHE A 200 -13.45 11.48 -10.75
N PRO A 201 -14.72 11.25 -11.13
CA PRO A 201 -15.33 9.92 -11.11
C PRO A 201 -14.70 8.93 -12.12
N GLN A 202 -13.93 9.42 -13.09
CA GLN A 202 -13.24 8.57 -14.08
C GLN A 202 -11.82 8.15 -13.63
N THR A 203 -11.30 8.73 -12.54
CA THR A 203 -9.96 8.43 -12.04
C THR A 203 -10.05 7.41 -10.92
N PRO A 204 -9.45 6.23 -11.07
CA PRO A 204 -9.40 5.27 -9.97
C PRO A 204 -8.59 5.83 -8.80
N ILE A 205 -9.16 5.75 -7.60
CA ILE A 205 -8.50 6.09 -6.33
C ILE A 205 -8.36 4.81 -5.53
N VAL A 206 -7.15 4.53 -5.03
CA VAL A 206 -6.86 3.38 -4.18
C VAL A 206 -6.53 3.86 -2.78
N LEU A 207 -7.42 3.64 -1.83
CA LEU A 207 -7.22 3.96 -0.43
C LEU A 207 -6.26 2.96 0.20
N ASN A 208 -5.12 3.42 0.71
CA ASN A 208 -4.13 2.54 1.35
C ASN A 208 -4.55 2.16 2.79
N HIS A 209 -4.17 0.94 3.22
CA HIS A 209 -4.14 0.53 4.61
C HIS A 209 -5.47 0.70 5.35
N PHE A 210 -6.58 0.24 4.78
CA PHE A 210 -7.93 0.42 5.35
C PHE A 210 -8.28 1.90 5.65
N GLY A 211 -7.64 2.90 5.04
CA GLY A 211 -7.83 4.31 5.39
C GLY A 211 -7.31 4.68 6.78
N VAL A 212 -6.31 3.96 7.25
CA VAL A 212 -5.50 4.17 8.45
C VAL A 212 -6.27 4.70 9.67
N PRO A 213 -7.09 3.87 10.35
CA PRO A 213 -7.71 4.24 11.61
C PRO A 213 -6.63 4.49 12.69
N ILE A 214 -6.68 5.66 13.35
CA ILE A 214 -5.72 6.04 14.39
C ILE A 214 -6.14 5.36 15.71
N LEU A 215 -5.68 4.12 15.93
CA LEU A 215 -6.07 3.29 17.09
C LEU A 215 -5.21 3.53 18.34
N GLY A 216 -4.19 4.37 18.27
CA GLY A 216 -3.25 4.67 19.35
C GLY A 216 -3.07 6.15 19.62
N GLY A 217 -2.05 6.53 20.38
CA GLY A 217 -1.73 7.93 20.64
C GLY A 217 -2.90 8.66 21.32
N PRO A 218 -3.49 9.70 20.67
CA PRO A 218 -4.60 10.47 21.22
C PRO A 218 -5.86 9.65 21.47
N ASN A 219 -6.02 8.55 20.75
CA ASN A 219 -7.22 7.70 20.79
C ASN A 219 -7.02 6.44 21.66
N ALA A 220 -6.00 6.38 22.49
CA ALA A 220 -5.82 5.31 23.46
C ALA A 220 -7.07 5.19 24.36
N GLY A 221 -7.69 4.00 24.36
CA GLY A 221 -8.95 3.77 25.09
C GLY A 221 -10.25 4.09 24.34
N ARG A 222 -10.18 4.72 23.15
CA ARG A 222 -11.34 5.09 22.32
C ARG A 222 -11.51 4.20 21.07
N ALA A 223 -11.04 2.98 21.10
CA ALA A 223 -11.01 2.12 19.91
C ALA A 223 -12.41 1.90 19.30
N ALA A 224 -13.46 1.82 20.12
CA ALA A 224 -14.84 1.67 19.65
C ALA A 224 -15.35 2.93 18.94
N ASP A 225 -15.05 4.11 19.47
CA ASP A 225 -15.45 5.37 18.84
C ASP A 225 -14.71 5.56 17.50
N VAL A 226 -13.40 5.33 17.49
CA VAL A 226 -12.57 5.38 16.26
C VAL A 226 -13.09 4.41 15.22
N PHE A 227 -13.46 3.20 15.61
CA PHE A 227 -14.01 2.22 14.69
C PHE A 227 -15.37 2.71 14.11
N ALA A 228 -16.23 3.31 14.93
CA ALA A 228 -17.50 3.86 14.47
C ALA A 228 -17.30 5.05 13.51
N GLU A 229 -16.41 5.98 13.85
CA GLU A 229 -16.04 7.13 12.99
C GLU A 229 -15.47 6.65 11.65
N TRP A 230 -14.51 5.71 11.70
CA TRP A 230 -13.90 5.09 10.52
C TRP A 230 -14.93 4.37 9.66
N ARG A 231 -15.81 3.54 10.25
CA ARG A 231 -16.86 2.81 9.53
C ARG A 231 -17.79 3.76 8.79
N ASN A 232 -18.22 4.85 9.42
CA ASN A 232 -19.08 5.85 8.79
C ASN A 232 -18.38 6.48 7.56
N GLY A 233 -17.10 6.90 7.72
CA GLY A 233 -16.32 7.44 6.61
C GLY A 233 -16.11 6.43 5.47
N MET A 234 -15.88 5.15 5.78
CA MET A 234 -15.76 4.10 4.78
C MET A 234 -17.09 3.81 4.06
N THR A 235 -18.21 3.86 4.77
CA THR A 235 -19.55 3.69 4.17
C THR A 235 -19.85 4.81 3.17
N ASP A 236 -19.56 6.05 3.54
CA ASP A 236 -19.74 7.20 2.64
C ASP A 236 -18.80 7.09 1.43
N LEU A 237 -17.53 6.75 1.65
CA LEU A 237 -16.54 6.61 0.59
C LEU A 237 -16.90 5.48 -0.39
N ALA A 238 -17.51 4.40 0.08
CA ALA A 238 -17.92 3.27 -0.74
C ALA A 238 -19.02 3.60 -1.77
N THR A 239 -19.73 4.72 -1.60
CA THR A 239 -20.71 5.21 -2.59
C THR A 239 -20.05 5.65 -3.91
N HIS A 240 -18.75 5.90 -3.91
CA HIS A 240 -17.96 6.27 -5.09
C HIS A 240 -17.35 5.03 -5.74
N GLU A 241 -17.87 4.65 -6.92
CA GLU A 241 -17.46 3.41 -7.61
C GLU A 241 -16.00 3.42 -8.10
N ASN A 242 -15.39 4.58 -8.27
CA ASN A 242 -13.99 4.74 -8.64
C ASN A 242 -13.01 4.54 -7.46
N VAL A 243 -13.52 4.28 -6.24
CA VAL A 243 -12.67 4.04 -5.06
C VAL A 243 -12.49 2.55 -4.80
N HIS A 244 -11.23 2.17 -4.61
CA HIS A 244 -10.77 0.84 -4.22
C HIS A 244 -10.05 0.90 -2.87
N VAL A 245 -9.94 -0.21 -2.17
CA VAL A 245 -9.29 -0.26 -0.84
C VAL A 245 -8.23 -1.34 -0.78
N LYS A 246 -7.04 -0.98 -0.29
CA LYS A 246 -6.00 -1.95 0.12
C LYS A 246 -6.25 -2.41 1.55
N LEU A 247 -6.31 -3.73 1.72
CA LEU A 247 -6.64 -4.42 2.96
C LEU A 247 -5.35 -4.94 3.60
N GLY A 248 -4.73 -4.14 4.44
CA GLY A 248 -3.49 -4.50 5.11
C GLY A 248 -2.95 -3.44 6.04
N ALA A 249 -1.77 -3.68 6.59
CA ALA A 249 -0.95 -2.73 7.32
C ALA A 249 -1.54 -2.16 8.63
N LEU A 250 -2.64 -2.69 9.16
CA LEU A 250 -3.12 -2.27 10.48
C LEU A 250 -2.22 -2.80 11.60
N PRO A 251 -1.95 -1.98 12.63
CA PRO A 251 -1.22 -2.43 13.80
C PRO A 251 -2.05 -3.47 14.59
N VAL A 252 -1.38 -4.53 15.04
CA VAL A 252 -1.97 -5.54 15.94
C VAL A 252 -1.48 -5.29 17.36
N LYS A 253 -2.40 -5.02 18.29
CA LYS A 253 -2.06 -4.86 19.72
C LYS A 253 -2.02 -6.20 20.39
N ARG A 254 -0.87 -6.62 20.93
CA ARG A 254 -0.78 -7.72 21.89
C ARG A 254 -0.93 -7.25 23.35
N SER A 255 -0.32 -6.14 23.70
CA SER A 255 -0.46 -5.41 24.96
C SER A 255 0.26 -4.09 24.84
N GLU A 256 0.10 -3.16 25.81
CA GLU A 256 0.76 -1.84 25.81
C GLU A 256 2.31 -1.91 25.83
N LYS A 257 2.90 -3.08 26.09
CA LYS A 257 4.35 -3.29 26.16
C LYS A 257 5.01 -3.68 24.82
N SER A 258 4.27 -3.87 23.75
CA SER A 258 4.78 -4.54 22.53
C SER A 258 5.12 -3.62 21.36
N ARG A 259 5.79 -2.51 21.60
CA ARG A 259 6.53 -1.82 20.53
C ARG A 259 7.94 -2.40 20.45
N GLY A 260 8.16 -3.37 19.55
CA GLY A 260 9.51 -3.88 19.27
C GLY A 260 10.14 -4.83 20.30
N THR A 261 9.37 -5.30 21.29
CA THR A 261 9.83 -6.22 22.35
C THR A 261 8.88 -7.40 22.55
N SER A 262 8.11 -7.76 21.51
CA SER A 262 7.30 -8.99 21.59
C SER A 262 8.24 -10.20 21.68
N PRO A 263 7.97 -11.17 22.60
CA PRO A 263 8.81 -12.36 22.73
C PRO A 263 8.80 -13.25 21.48
N SER A 264 7.79 -13.14 20.62
CA SER A 264 7.66 -13.91 19.39
C SER A 264 6.94 -13.12 18.28
N PRO A 265 7.11 -13.48 17.01
CA PRO A 265 6.34 -12.92 15.90
C PRO A 265 4.82 -13.12 16.08
N LEU A 266 4.03 -12.30 15.38
CA LEU A 266 2.57 -12.49 15.32
C LEU A 266 2.24 -13.75 14.53
N THR A 267 1.17 -14.43 14.95
CA THR A 267 0.56 -15.54 14.20
C THR A 267 -0.44 -15.00 13.18
N SER A 268 -0.74 -15.79 12.15
CA SER A 268 -1.77 -15.43 11.16
C SER A 268 -3.16 -15.30 11.78
N GLU A 269 -3.44 -16.05 12.85
CA GLU A 269 -4.70 -15.97 13.59
C GLU A 269 -4.83 -14.66 14.37
N GLU A 270 -3.76 -14.20 15.02
CA GLU A 270 -3.76 -12.92 15.73
C GLU A 270 -3.99 -11.76 14.76
N ILE A 271 -3.31 -11.78 13.61
CA ILE A 271 -3.48 -10.74 12.57
C ILE A 271 -4.89 -10.79 12.01
N ALA A 272 -5.37 -11.96 11.60
CA ALA A 272 -6.71 -12.12 11.05
C ALA A 272 -7.80 -11.70 12.04
N SER A 273 -7.67 -12.07 13.32
CA SER A 273 -8.62 -11.67 14.37
C SER A 273 -8.66 -10.14 14.54
N ALA A 274 -7.49 -9.49 14.55
CA ALA A 274 -7.42 -8.03 14.72
C ALA A 274 -7.95 -7.27 13.50
N TRP A 275 -7.76 -7.78 12.29
CA TRP A 275 -8.16 -7.11 11.05
C TRP A 275 -9.60 -7.43 10.62
N ARG A 276 -10.18 -8.51 11.13
CA ARG A 276 -11.51 -9.01 10.72
C ARG A 276 -12.62 -7.95 10.77
N PRO A 277 -12.80 -7.16 11.84
CA PRO A 277 -13.86 -6.15 11.85
C PRO A 277 -13.73 -5.12 10.72
N PHE A 278 -12.49 -4.73 10.40
CA PHE A 278 -12.19 -3.78 9.33
C PHE A 278 -12.39 -4.40 7.95
N PHE A 279 -11.94 -5.64 7.78
CA PHE A 279 -12.11 -6.42 6.56
C PHE A 279 -13.60 -6.60 6.22
N GLU A 280 -14.41 -7.01 7.18
CA GLU A 280 -15.85 -7.24 6.99
C GLU A 280 -16.57 -5.97 6.54
N VAL A 281 -16.32 -4.83 7.16
CA VAL A 281 -16.87 -3.53 6.74
C VAL A 281 -16.45 -3.18 5.32
N CYS A 282 -15.16 -3.33 4.98
CA CYS A 282 -14.69 -3.02 3.64
C CYS A 282 -15.36 -3.91 2.58
N VAL A 283 -15.42 -5.22 2.80
CA VAL A 283 -16.02 -6.15 1.83
C VAL A 283 -17.54 -5.96 1.74
N GLU A 284 -18.20 -5.66 2.86
CA GLU A 284 -19.66 -5.38 2.88
C GLU A 284 -20.00 -4.15 2.02
N HIS A 285 -19.26 -3.06 2.16
CA HIS A 285 -19.60 -1.79 1.51
C HIS A 285 -18.99 -1.63 0.10
N PHE A 286 -17.75 -2.04 -0.09
CA PHE A 286 -17.06 -1.92 -1.40
C PHE A 286 -17.24 -3.16 -2.28
N GLY A 287 -17.56 -4.33 -1.71
CA GLY A 287 -17.53 -5.61 -2.39
C GLY A 287 -16.09 -6.08 -2.69
N ALA A 288 -15.91 -7.39 -2.88
CA ALA A 288 -14.61 -7.98 -3.16
C ALA A 288 -13.91 -7.38 -4.40
N ARG A 289 -14.70 -6.91 -5.38
CA ARG A 289 -14.20 -6.35 -6.65
C ARG A 289 -13.58 -4.96 -6.51
N ARG A 290 -13.72 -4.29 -5.36
CA ARG A 290 -13.06 -3.02 -5.05
C ARG A 290 -12.15 -3.10 -3.84
N CYS A 291 -11.88 -4.32 -3.34
CA CYS A 291 -10.95 -4.60 -2.26
C CYS A 291 -9.78 -5.45 -2.77
N MET A 292 -8.56 -5.21 -2.26
CA MET A 292 -7.37 -5.98 -2.60
C MET A 292 -6.44 -6.09 -1.39
N PHE A 293 -5.86 -7.27 -1.16
CA PHE A 293 -4.88 -7.46 -0.10
C PHE A 293 -3.52 -6.89 -0.46
N GLU A 294 -2.76 -6.48 0.57
CA GLU A 294 -1.42 -5.93 0.47
C GLU A 294 -0.49 -6.47 1.55
N SER A 295 0.81 -6.53 1.28
CA SER A 295 1.79 -6.91 2.31
C SER A 295 2.32 -5.72 3.10
N ASN A 296 2.52 -4.60 2.48
CA ASN A 296 3.27 -3.45 3.01
C ASN A 296 4.66 -3.84 3.52
N PHE A 297 5.33 -4.79 2.82
CA PHE A 297 6.69 -5.21 3.18
C PHE A 297 7.74 -4.21 2.66
N PRO A 298 8.82 -4.00 3.42
CA PRO A 298 9.19 -4.64 4.67
C PRO A 298 8.64 -3.97 5.94
N VAL A 299 7.73 -3.02 5.85
CA VAL A 299 7.18 -2.33 7.03
C VAL A 299 6.54 -3.34 8.01
N GLN A 300 5.76 -4.28 7.50
CA GLN A 300 5.10 -5.32 8.30
C GLN A 300 6.05 -6.45 8.76
N LYS A 301 7.23 -6.57 8.16
CA LYS A 301 8.23 -7.58 8.53
C LYS A 301 8.69 -7.48 9.99
N ARG A 302 8.50 -6.32 10.62
CA ARG A 302 8.74 -6.12 12.07
C ARG A 302 7.77 -6.87 12.97
N TRP A 303 6.70 -7.41 12.43
CA TRP A 303 5.64 -8.08 13.20
C TRP A 303 5.52 -9.55 12.87
N CYS A 304 5.69 -9.94 11.61
CA CYS A 304 5.52 -11.31 11.14
C CYS A 304 6.31 -11.55 9.85
N SER A 305 6.48 -12.84 9.50
CA SER A 305 7.01 -13.21 8.18
C SER A 305 5.98 -12.99 7.07
N TYR A 306 6.47 -12.93 5.83
CA TYR A 306 5.64 -12.78 4.64
C TYR A 306 4.63 -13.95 4.50
N ALA A 307 5.08 -15.17 4.78
CA ALA A 307 4.23 -16.35 4.76
C ALA A 307 3.06 -16.25 5.76
N VAL A 308 3.35 -15.81 6.98
CA VAL A 308 2.33 -15.63 8.03
C VAL A 308 1.34 -14.55 7.67
N LEU A 309 1.80 -13.44 7.08
CA LEU A 309 0.91 -12.36 6.67
C LEU A 309 -0.10 -12.82 5.61
N TRP A 310 0.36 -13.53 4.57
CA TRP A 310 -0.55 -14.03 3.53
C TRP A 310 -1.48 -15.14 4.04
N ASN A 311 -1.04 -15.95 5.01
CA ASN A 311 -1.95 -16.85 5.73
C ASN A 311 -3.05 -16.08 6.47
N ALA A 312 -2.72 -14.94 7.09
CA ALA A 312 -3.72 -14.10 7.75
C ALA A 312 -4.76 -13.56 6.74
N CYS A 313 -4.32 -13.08 5.57
CA CYS A 313 -5.22 -12.66 4.50
C CYS A 313 -6.14 -13.80 4.03
N LYS A 314 -5.59 -15.02 3.89
CA LYS A 314 -6.37 -16.21 3.51
C LYS A 314 -7.37 -16.63 4.60
N ARG A 315 -7.01 -16.49 5.88
CA ARG A 315 -7.94 -16.70 7.01
C ARG A 315 -9.08 -15.67 7.03
N LEU A 316 -8.82 -14.42 6.68
CA LEU A 316 -9.87 -13.40 6.53
C LEU A 316 -10.85 -13.78 5.43
N ALA A 317 -10.35 -14.26 4.29
CA ALA A 317 -11.16 -14.62 3.13
C ALA A 317 -11.66 -16.09 3.16
N SER A 318 -11.56 -16.81 4.26
CA SER A 318 -11.89 -18.26 4.32
C SER A 318 -13.34 -18.57 3.95
N GLY A 319 -14.28 -17.66 4.23
CA GLY A 319 -15.69 -17.79 3.87
C GLY A 319 -16.06 -17.23 2.51
N ALA A 320 -15.11 -16.64 1.77
CA ALA A 320 -15.38 -16.04 0.48
C ALA A 320 -15.48 -17.11 -0.62
N SER A 321 -16.31 -16.87 -1.62
CA SER A 321 -16.40 -17.70 -2.83
C SER A 321 -15.10 -17.65 -3.64
N ALA A 322 -14.92 -18.58 -4.58
CA ALA A 322 -13.75 -18.61 -5.47
C ALA A 322 -13.57 -17.30 -6.26
N ASP A 323 -14.68 -16.72 -6.74
CA ASP A 323 -14.68 -15.46 -7.48
C ASP A 323 -14.27 -14.27 -6.59
N GLU A 324 -14.76 -14.23 -5.35
CA GLU A 324 -14.39 -13.20 -4.38
C GLU A 324 -12.91 -13.33 -3.97
N LYS A 325 -12.42 -14.55 -3.71
CA LYS A 325 -11.00 -14.80 -3.47
C LYS A 325 -10.15 -14.35 -4.67
N SER A 326 -10.54 -14.71 -5.87
CA SER A 326 -9.86 -14.27 -7.09
C SER A 326 -9.82 -12.72 -7.19
N ALA A 327 -10.91 -12.05 -6.85
CA ALA A 327 -10.94 -10.59 -6.83
C ALA A 327 -10.00 -10.02 -5.76
N LEU A 328 -10.10 -10.47 -4.51
CA LEU A 328 -9.34 -9.96 -3.36
C LEU A 328 -7.82 -10.16 -3.49
N PHE A 329 -7.40 -11.31 -4.04
CA PHE A 329 -5.98 -11.67 -4.10
C PHE A 329 -5.27 -11.24 -5.39
N SER A 330 -6.00 -10.96 -6.48
CA SER A 330 -5.36 -10.56 -7.74
C SER A 330 -6.24 -9.70 -8.65
N GLY A 331 -7.48 -10.08 -8.89
CA GLY A 331 -8.31 -9.51 -9.95
C GLY A 331 -8.60 -8.01 -9.78
N THR A 332 -8.81 -7.55 -8.56
CA THR A 332 -9.02 -6.12 -8.28
C THR A 332 -7.77 -5.30 -8.59
N ALA A 333 -6.59 -5.78 -8.20
CA ALA A 333 -5.32 -5.15 -8.51
C ALA A 333 -5.08 -5.05 -10.01
N ILE A 334 -5.33 -6.14 -10.75
CA ILE A 334 -5.19 -6.19 -12.21
C ILE A 334 -6.03 -5.08 -12.88
N ARG A 335 -7.26 -4.89 -12.43
CA ARG A 335 -8.16 -3.86 -12.97
C ARG A 335 -7.75 -2.46 -12.55
N ALA A 336 -7.53 -2.23 -11.25
CA ALA A 336 -7.23 -0.91 -10.70
C ALA A 336 -5.92 -0.32 -11.26
N TYR A 337 -4.90 -1.17 -11.44
CA TYR A 337 -3.59 -0.77 -11.99
C TYR A 337 -3.41 -1.13 -13.46
N ARG A 338 -4.46 -1.62 -14.13
CA ARG A 338 -4.50 -1.89 -15.58
C ARG A 338 -3.30 -2.71 -16.05
N PHE A 339 -3.10 -3.87 -15.44
CA PHE A 339 -2.06 -4.78 -15.87
C PHE A 339 -2.26 -5.20 -17.32
N PRO A 340 -1.18 -5.37 -18.12
CA PRO A 340 -1.29 -5.90 -19.45
C PRO A 340 -1.93 -7.31 -19.44
N ALA A 341 -2.76 -7.60 -20.44
CA ALA A 341 -3.31 -8.94 -20.63
C ALA A 341 -2.16 -9.96 -20.76
N GLY A 342 -2.27 -11.11 -20.08
CA GLY A 342 -1.28 -12.19 -20.14
C GLY A 342 -0.02 -11.98 -19.29
N LEU A 343 0.01 -11.00 -18.39
CA LEU A 343 1.14 -10.83 -17.48
C LEU A 343 1.14 -11.88 -16.35
N LEU A 344 -0.01 -12.44 -16.00
CA LEU A 344 -0.19 -13.40 -14.89
C LEU A 344 -0.53 -14.80 -15.38
#